data_a8e486d3649911e318db53d99786424d
#
_entry.id   a8e486d3649911e318db53d99786424d
#
_cell.length_a   1.000
_cell.length_b   1.000
_cell.length_c   1.000
_cell.angle_alpha   90.00
_cell.angle_beta   90.00
_cell.angle_gamma   90.00
#
_symmetry.space_group_name_H-M   'P 1'
#
loop_
_entity.id
_entity.type
_entity.pdbx_description
1 polymer ?
#
loop_
_entity_poly.entity_id
_entity_poly.type
_entity_poly.pdbx_seq_one_letter_code
_entity_poly.pdbx_strand_id
1 'polypeptide(L)'
;MIFTILKNKNDKIKTLVLLCLSSFGILAIIFNLIAWNSPIEYLPFHMCNINALLIPIALITKNKKIGNLLLLWSVGALIALIVNHSAANFELLSITFLQYYLSHTFEFGIPILIFALKLIPLDAKTIPSTLLISLCILIVVHFINLGLNKYIEINDLRDWKGDLIVVNYMFTIKPDNPALQFFYNLIPIPFLYVLPIFPIFTIYLLLIYTPTIIKNKKDI
;
A
#
# COMPACT_ATOMS: atom_id res chain seq x y z
N MET A 1 1.82 -13.35 -17.72
CA MET A 1 2.48 -12.73 -18.89
C MET A 1 3.82 -12.07 -18.55
N ILE A 2 3.87 -10.99 -17.72
CA ILE A 2 5.14 -10.27 -17.40
C ILE A 2 6.22 -11.19 -16.83
N PHE A 3 5.88 -12.07 -15.86
CA PHE A 3 6.83 -13.04 -15.30
C PHE A 3 7.44 -13.93 -16.39
N THR A 4 6.63 -14.46 -17.30
CA THR A 4 7.10 -15.38 -18.37
C THR A 4 8.09 -14.68 -19.30
N ILE A 5 7.86 -13.40 -19.61
CA ILE A 5 8.74 -12.58 -20.43
C ILE A 5 10.07 -12.28 -19.70
N LEU A 6 10.00 -11.98 -18.41
CA LEU A 6 11.15 -11.51 -17.64
C LEU A 6 11.99 -12.62 -17.00
N LYS A 7 11.44 -13.82 -16.73
CA LYS A 7 12.11 -14.87 -15.94
C LYS A 7 13.53 -15.22 -16.44
N ASN A 8 13.74 -15.19 -17.74
CA ASN A 8 15.02 -15.54 -18.38
C ASN A 8 15.90 -14.32 -18.74
N LYS A 9 15.47 -13.10 -18.40
CA LYS A 9 16.25 -11.89 -18.64
C LYS A 9 17.24 -11.64 -17.51
N ASN A 10 18.29 -10.85 -17.78
CA ASN A 10 19.22 -10.43 -16.74
C ASN A 10 18.54 -9.45 -15.76
N ASP A 11 19.12 -9.29 -14.58
CA ASP A 11 18.53 -8.49 -13.50
C ASP A 11 18.43 -7.00 -13.83
N LYS A 12 19.29 -6.45 -14.69
CA LYS A 12 19.20 -5.07 -15.16
C LYS A 12 17.91 -4.85 -15.95
N ILE A 13 17.62 -5.75 -16.91
CA ILE A 13 16.38 -5.67 -17.72
C ILE A 13 15.14 -5.85 -16.84
N LYS A 14 15.14 -6.84 -15.94
CA LYS A 14 14.05 -7.06 -15.00
C LYS A 14 13.78 -5.78 -14.19
N THR A 15 14.84 -5.21 -13.58
CA THR A 15 14.74 -4.00 -12.77
C THR A 15 14.24 -2.82 -13.60
N LEU A 16 14.77 -2.59 -14.80
CA LEU A 16 14.37 -1.47 -15.66
C LEU A 16 12.88 -1.56 -16.04
N VAL A 17 12.41 -2.73 -16.46
CA VAL A 17 11.00 -2.92 -16.82
C VAL A 17 10.09 -2.68 -15.61
N LEU A 18 10.43 -3.22 -14.44
CA LEU A 18 9.64 -3.02 -13.24
C LEU A 18 9.67 -1.56 -12.75
N LEU A 19 10.79 -0.84 -12.93
CA LEU A 19 10.87 0.60 -12.67
C LEU A 19 9.95 1.40 -13.60
N CYS A 20 9.95 1.09 -14.91
CA CYS A 20 9.03 1.73 -15.85
C CYS A 20 7.56 1.47 -15.48
N LEU A 21 7.21 0.25 -15.07
CA LEU A 21 5.85 -0.06 -14.62
C LEU A 21 5.49 0.62 -13.29
N SER A 22 6.45 0.77 -12.37
CA SER A 22 6.21 1.45 -11.09
C SER A 22 5.95 2.95 -11.24
N SER A 23 6.38 3.57 -12.35
CA SER A 23 6.11 5.00 -12.60
C SER A 23 4.62 5.31 -12.68
N PHE A 24 3.76 4.37 -13.05
CA PHE A 24 2.31 4.56 -13.05
C PHE A 24 1.75 4.89 -11.67
N GLY A 25 2.28 4.29 -10.60
CA GLY A 25 1.89 4.63 -9.24
C GLY A 25 2.30 6.07 -8.85
N ILE A 26 3.50 6.50 -9.25
CA ILE A 26 3.97 7.87 -9.00
C ILE A 26 3.14 8.88 -9.82
N LEU A 27 2.86 8.57 -11.09
CA LEU A 27 2.01 9.42 -11.93
C LEU A 27 0.59 9.52 -11.36
N ALA A 28 0.07 8.45 -10.76
CA ALA A 28 -1.22 8.46 -10.07
C ALA A 28 -1.23 9.42 -8.87
N ILE A 29 -0.17 9.45 -8.07
CA ILE A 29 -0.02 10.40 -6.95
C ILE A 29 -0.02 11.84 -7.49
N ILE A 30 0.80 12.12 -8.51
CA ILE A 30 0.89 13.45 -9.12
C ILE A 30 -0.46 13.86 -9.70
N PHE A 31 -1.12 12.97 -10.41
CA PHE A 31 -2.45 13.22 -10.97
C PHE A 31 -3.46 13.61 -9.87
N ASN A 32 -3.52 12.87 -8.78
CA ASN A 32 -4.44 13.16 -7.69
C ASN A 32 -4.15 14.53 -7.03
N LEU A 33 -2.89 14.89 -6.87
CA LEU A 33 -2.51 16.19 -6.29
C LEU A 33 -2.88 17.38 -7.18
N ILE A 34 -2.95 17.19 -8.51
CA ILE A 34 -3.24 18.25 -9.48
C ILE A 34 -4.72 18.29 -9.84
N ALA A 35 -5.36 17.13 -10.00
CA ALA A 35 -6.72 17.03 -10.54
C ALA A 35 -7.81 17.38 -9.53
N TRP A 36 -7.52 17.26 -8.23
CA TRP A 36 -8.52 17.47 -7.19
C TRP A 36 -8.36 18.82 -6.50
N ASN A 37 -9.49 19.47 -6.20
CA ASN A 37 -9.52 20.82 -5.61
C ASN A 37 -9.02 20.88 -4.15
N SER A 38 -8.82 19.73 -3.51
CA SER A 38 -8.40 19.61 -2.11
C SER A 38 -7.13 18.76 -2.00
N PRO A 39 -5.94 19.29 -2.37
CA PRO A 39 -4.69 18.53 -2.37
C PRO A 39 -4.38 17.89 -1.01
N ILE A 40 -4.81 18.51 0.09
CA ILE A 40 -4.56 18.01 1.46
C ILE A 40 -5.19 16.63 1.71
N GLU A 41 -6.27 16.27 1.02
CA GLU A 41 -6.88 14.94 1.11
C GLU A 41 -6.11 13.88 0.31
N TYR A 42 -5.27 14.31 -0.63
CA TYR A 42 -4.56 13.44 -1.57
C TYR A 42 -3.06 13.37 -1.34
N LEU A 43 -2.55 13.90 -0.22
CA LEU A 43 -1.14 13.71 0.15
C LEU A 43 -0.80 12.21 0.23
N PRO A 44 0.42 11.80 -0.14
CA PRO A 44 0.76 10.39 -0.36
C PRO A 44 0.98 9.59 0.93
N PHE A 45 0.07 9.72 1.91
CA PHE A 45 0.13 9.01 3.19
C PHE A 45 -0.76 7.77 3.26
N HIS A 46 -1.53 7.45 2.22
CA HIS A 46 -2.18 6.14 2.13
C HIS A 46 -1.16 5.03 1.85
N MET A 47 -1.47 3.83 2.31
CA MET A 47 -0.61 2.64 2.16
C MET A 47 -0.22 2.39 0.69
N CYS A 48 -1.15 2.53 -0.25
CA CYS A 48 -0.91 2.40 -1.68
C CYS A 48 0.09 3.45 -2.19
N ASN A 49 -0.08 4.71 -1.80
CA ASN A 49 0.81 5.78 -2.24
C ASN A 49 2.24 5.59 -1.70
N ILE A 50 2.37 5.20 -0.43
CA ILE A 50 3.69 4.87 0.15
C ILE A 50 4.30 3.66 -0.57
N ASN A 51 3.50 2.64 -0.91
CA ASN A 51 3.95 1.51 -1.71
C ASN A 51 4.48 1.97 -3.08
N ALA A 52 3.75 2.81 -3.78
CA ALA A 52 4.16 3.35 -5.08
C ALA A 52 5.53 4.05 -5.01
N LEU A 53 5.79 4.81 -3.93
CA LEU A 53 7.06 5.48 -3.69
C LEU A 53 8.19 4.50 -3.28
N LEU A 54 7.89 3.46 -2.52
CA LEU A 54 8.87 2.49 -2.04
C LEU A 54 9.26 1.43 -3.08
N ILE A 55 8.41 1.12 -4.07
CA ILE A 55 8.71 0.14 -5.12
C ILE A 55 10.01 0.48 -5.87
N PRO A 56 10.21 1.68 -6.45
CA PRO A 56 11.47 2.01 -7.11
C PRO A 56 12.67 1.96 -6.17
N ILE A 57 12.51 2.36 -4.91
CA ILE A 57 13.58 2.30 -3.91
C ILE A 57 13.97 0.83 -3.65
N ALA A 58 13.00 -0.07 -3.49
CA ALA A 58 13.28 -1.49 -3.32
C ALA A 58 13.97 -2.12 -4.55
N LEU A 59 13.54 -1.73 -5.76
CA LEU A 59 14.12 -2.22 -7.01
C LEU A 59 15.58 -1.78 -7.21
N ILE A 60 15.92 -0.58 -6.77
CA ILE A 60 17.29 -0.04 -6.89
C ILE A 60 18.18 -0.58 -5.78
N THR A 61 17.73 -0.51 -4.53
CA THR A 61 18.53 -0.83 -3.34
C THR A 61 18.61 -2.33 -3.05
N LYS A 62 17.66 -3.11 -3.57
CA LYS A 62 17.48 -4.54 -3.24
C LYS A 62 17.33 -4.79 -1.73
N ASN A 63 16.85 -3.80 -0.99
CA ASN A 63 16.72 -3.89 0.46
C ASN A 63 15.61 -4.88 0.85
N LYS A 64 15.97 -5.93 1.60
CA LYS A 64 15.05 -6.99 2.02
C LYS A 64 13.90 -6.48 2.88
N LYS A 65 14.15 -5.53 3.79
CA LYS A 65 13.11 -5.00 4.70
C LYS A 65 12.06 -4.21 3.91
N ILE A 66 12.50 -3.37 2.96
CA ILE A 66 11.58 -2.63 2.08
C ILE A 66 10.81 -3.61 1.21
N GLY A 67 11.49 -4.58 0.57
CA GLY A 67 10.84 -5.60 -0.24
C GLY A 67 9.75 -6.36 0.53
N ASN A 68 10.03 -6.78 1.76
CA ASN A 68 9.05 -7.49 2.59
C ASN A 68 7.88 -6.59 3.04
N LEU A 69 8.14 -5.30 3.31
CA LEU A 69 7.07 -4.34 3.60
C LEU A 69 6.15 -4.17 2.40
N LEU A 70 6.72 -4.03 1.19
CA LEU A 70 5.95 -3.97 -0.05
C LEU A 70 5.11 -5.24 -0.27
N LEU A 71 5.67 -6.42 0.01
CA LEU A 71 4.94 -7.68 -0.11
C LEU A 71 3.79 -7.75 0.89
N LEU A 72 3.99 -7.30 2.13
CA LEU A 72 2.93 -7.21 3.14
C LEU A 72 1.81 -6.28 2.66
N TRP A 73 2.15 -5.09 2.20
CA TRP A 73 1.18 -4.06 1.83
C TRP A 73 0.54 -4.28 0.46
N SER A 74 1.08 -5.17 -0.37
CA SER A 74 0.46 -5.56 -1.66
C SER A 74 -0.95 -6.12 -1.49
N VAL A 75 -1.25 -6.75 -0.34
CA VAL A 75 -2.61 -7.19 0.01
C VAL A 75 -3.61 -6.03 0.04
N GLY A 76 -3.20 -4.86 0.54
CA GLY A 76 -4.05 -3.67 0.53
C GLY A 76 -4.43 -3.24 -0.88
N ALA A 77 -3.47 -3.27 -1.82
CA ALA A 77 -3.74 -2.98 -3.23
C ALA A 77 -4.68 -4.01 -3.87
N LEU A 78 -4.53 -5.30 -3.52
CA LEU A 78 -5.46 -6.35 -3.98
C LEU A 78 -6.88 -6.10 -3.45
N ILE A 79 -7.02 -5.77 -2.17
CA ILE A 79 -8.33 -5.46 -1.56
C ILE A 79 -8.95 -4.24 -2.25
N ALA A 80 -8.16 -3.20 -2.54
CA ALA A 80 -8.62 -2.02 -3.25
C ALA A 80 -9.16 -2.36 -4.66
N LEU A 81 -8.51 -3.29 -5.38
CA LEU A 81 -8.97 -3.75 -6.70
C LEU A 81 -10.31 -4.52 -6.65
N ILE A 82 -10.57 -5.23 -5.54
CA ILE A 82 -11.75 -6.13 -5.44
C ILE A 82 -12.93 -5.44 -4.77
N VAL A 83 -12.69 -4.61 -3.72
CA VAL A 83 -13.73 -4.17 -2.78
C VAL A 83 -14.00 -2.67 -2.85
N ASN A 84 -13.43 -1.94 -3.82
CA ASN A 84 -13.53 -0.49 -3.83
C ASN A 84 -14.93 0.01 -4.26
N HIS A 85 -15.67 0.56 -3.32
CA HIS A 85 -16.94 1.23 -3.59
C HIS A 85 -16.78 2.56 -4.36
N SER A 86 -15.72 3.31 -4.12
CA SER A 86 -15.50 4.61 -4.77
C SER A 86 -15.21 4.46 -6.27
N ALA A 87 -14.39 3.45 -6.63
CA ALA A 87 -14.05 3.19 -8.04
C ALA A 87 -15.21 2.54 -8.83
N ALA A 88 -16.19 1.94 -8.16
CA ALA A 88 -17.36 1.36 -8.82
C ALA A 88 -18.19 2.41 -9.58
N ASN A 89 -18.08 3.68 -9.23
CA ASN A 89 -18.77 4.79 -9.87
C ASN A 89 -17.95 5.47 -10.99
N PHE A 90 -16.71 5.02 -11.25
CA PHE A 90 -15.93 5.58 -12.33
C PHE A 90 -16.45 5.09 -13.68
N GLU A 91 -16.59 6.01 -14.61
CA GLU A 91 -16.90 5.66 -15.99
C GLU A 91 -15.80 4.76 -16.56
N LEU A 92 -16.20 3.66 -17.19
CA LEU A 92 -15.29 2.67 -17.74
C LEU A 92 -14.35 3.33 -18.76
N LEU A 93 -13.04 3.07 -18.64
CA LEU A 93 -11.97 3.62 -19.44
C LEU A 93 -11.75 5.15 -19.28
N SER A 94 -12.44 5.81 -18.34
CA SER A 94 -12.09 7.18 -17.97
C SER A 94 -10.64 7.24 -17.43
N ILE A 95 -10.05 8.44 -17.45
CA ILE A 95 -8.68 8.63 -16.94
C ILE A 95 -8.59 8.28 -15.45
N THR A 96 -9.61 8.56 -14.65
CA THR A 96 -9.70 8.19 -13.23
C THR A 96 -9.79 6.69 -13.04
N PHE A 97 -10.59 6.00 -13.87
CA PHE A 97 -10.67 4.53 -13.87
C PHE A 97 -9.30 3.90 -14.19
N LEU A 98 -8.70 4.32 -15.30
CA LEU A 98 -7.41 3.77 -15.74
C LEU A 98 -6.31 4.05 -14.72
N GLN A 99 -6.22 5.28 -14.22
CA GLN A 99 -5.25 5.67 -13.20
C GLN A 99 -5.40 4.81 -11.93
N TYR A 100 -6.62 4.63 -11.45
CA TYR A 100 -6.89 3.85 -10.26
C TYR A 100 -6.52 2.36 -10.44
N TYR A 101 -7.05 1.72 -11.47
CA TYR A 101 -6.86 0.28 -11.67
C TYR A 101 -5.44 -0.08 -12.10
N LEU A 102 -4.78 0.73 -12.93
CA LEU A 102 -3.40 0.46 -13.32
C LEU A 102 -2.43 0.64 -12.15
N SER A 103 -2.56 1.72 -11.37
CA SER A 103 -1.68 1.94 -10.21
C SER A 103 -1.79 0.79 -9.20
N HIS A 104 -3.00 0.42 -8.78
CA HIS A 104 -3.19 -0.66 -7.81
C HIS A 104 -2.78 -2.03 -8.37
N THR A 105 -2.98 -2.27 -9.69
CA THR A 105 -2.48 -3.50 -10.33
C THR A 105 -0.96 -3.62 -10.25
N PHE A 106 -0.24 -2.53 -10.46
CA PHE A 106 1.22 -2.53 -10.36
C PHE A 106 1.70 -2.53 -8.90
N GLU A 107 1.02 -1.83 -8.01
CA GLU A 107 1.29 -1.86 -6.56
C GLU A 107 1.08 -3.24 -5.94
N PHE A 108 0.14 -4.04 -6.46
CA PHE A 108 -0.02 -5.45 -6.10
C PHE A 108 1.01 -6.34 -6.80
N GLY A 109 1.12 -6.22 -8.13
CA GLY A 109 1.86 -7.16 -8.97
C GLY A 109 3.37 -7.03 -8.88
N ILE A 110 3.91 -5.80 -8.80
CA ILE A 110 5.38 -5.59 -8.78
C ILE A 110 6.03 -6.16 -7.52
N PRO A 111 5.53 -5.97 -6.29
CA PRO A 111 6.08 -6.63 -5.11
C PRO A 111 6.16 -8.16 -5.25
N ILE A 112 5.13 -8.79 -5.79
CA ILE A 112 5.14 -10.24 -6.04
C ILE A 112 6.20 -10.61 -7.08
N LEU A 113 6.32 -9.84 -8.18
CA LEU A 113 7.30 -10.07 -9.23
C LEU A 113 8.74 -9.90 -8.75
N ILE A 114 9.02 -8.97 -7.83
CA ILE A 114 10.34 -8.78 -7.23
C ILE A 114 10.86 -10.09 -6.62
N PHE A 115 10.02 -10.80 -5.87
CA PHE A 115 10.38 -12.08 -5.25
C PHE A 115 10.31 -13.26 -6.23
N ALA A 116 9.29 -13.32 -7.08
CA ALA A 116 9.15 -14.37 -8.08
C ALA A 116 10.31 -14.39 -9.09
N LEU A 117 10.83 -13.20 -9.46
CA LEU A 117 12.00 -13.03 -10.33
C LEU A 117 13.34 -13.12 -9.57
N LYS A 118 13.30 -13.39 -8.26
CA LYS A 118 14.47 -13.51 -7.37
C LYS A 118 15.35 -12.25 -7.31
N LEU A 119 14.79 -11.07 -7.55
CA LEU A 119 15.51 -9.80 -7.42
C LEU A 119 15.82 -9.45 -5.96
N ILE A 120 14.94 -9.86 -5.05
CA ILE A 120 15.14 -9.81 -3.60
C ILE A 120 14.82 -11.21 -3.06
N PRO A 121 15.67 -11.82 -2.20
CA PRO A 121 15.37 -13.12 -1.62
C PRO A 121 14.31 -13.01 -0.52
N LEU A 122 13.42 -14.00 -0.44
CA LEU A 122 12.52 -14.18 0.70
C LEU A 122 13.34 -14.57 1.95
N ASP A 123 13.14 -13.84 3.05
CA ASP A 123 13.84 -14.08 4.30
C ASP A 123 12.85 -13.98 5.48
N ALA A 124 12.40 -15.13 5.99
CA ALA A 124 11.41 -15.21 7.06
C ALA A 124 11.87 -14.51 8.36
N LYS A 125 13.18 -14.34 8.58
CA LYS A 125 13.74 -13.63 9.74
C LYS A 125 13.36 -12.14 9.74
N THR A 126 12.93 -11.59 8.59
CA THR A 126 12.51 -10.19 8.48
C THR A 126 11.06 -9.96 8.88
N ILE A 127 10.23 -11.00 9.08
CA ILE A 127 8.80 -10.85 9.41
C ILE A 127 8.58 -9.93 10.63
N PRO A 128 9.22 -10.15 11.79
CA PRO A 128 8.99 -9.29 12.95
C PRO A 128 9.34 -7.82 12.69
N SER A 129 10.48 -7.57 12.01
CA SER A 129 10.88 -6.21 11.67
C SER A 129 9.95 -5.55 10.66
N THR A 130 9.38 -6.32 9.72
CA THR A 130 8.40 -5.83 8.74
C THR A 130 7.11 -5.39 9.43
N LEU A 131 6.60 -6.21 10.35
CA LEU A 131 5.41 -5.87 11.14
C LEU A 131 5.66 -4.63 12.01
N LEU A 132 6.82 -4.57 12.67
CA LEU A 132 7.20 -3.40 13.49
C LEU A 132 7.29 -2.12 12.65
N ILE A 133 7.94 -2.16 11.49
CA ILE A 133 8.04 -1.01 10.58
C ILE A 133 6.63 -0.59 10.13
N SER A 134 5.79 -1.55 9.76
CA SER A 134 4.40 -1.27 9.37
C SER A 134 3.63 -0.57 10.50
N LEU A 135 3.77 -1.05 11.74
CA LEU A 135 3.16 -0.44 12.91
C LEU A 135 3.68 0.99 13.16
N CYS A 136 5.00 1.20 13.09
CA CYS A 136 5.60 2.52 13.25
C CYS A 136 5.08 3.52 12.20
N ILE A 137 4.97 3.10 10.93
CA ILE A 137 4.41 3.96 9.87
C ILE A 137 2.94 4.27 10.17
N LEU A 138 2.16 3.29 10.60
CA LEU A 138 0.74 3.51 10.95
C LEU A 138 0.58 4.52 12.10
N ILE A 139 1.45 4.44 13.13
CA ILE A 139 1.47 5.41 14.25
C ILE A 139 1.81 6.81 13.72
N VAL A 140 2.85 6.95 12.91
CA VAL A 140 3.24 8.24 12.33
C VAL A 140 2.11 8.84 11.50
N VAL A 141 1.48 8.04 10.64
CA VAL A 141 0.35 8.48 9.81
C VAL A 141 -0.85 8.88 10.67
N HIS A 142 -1.10 8.18 11.78
CA HIS A 142 -2.16 8.57 12.72
C HIS A 142 -1.92 9.98 13.29
N PHE A 143 -0.70 10.28 13.74
CA PHE A 143 -0.36 11.62 14.22
C PHE A 143 -0.40 12.69 13.12
N ILE A 144 -0.04 12.34 11.87
CA ILE A 144 -0.22 13.22 10.70
C ILE A 144 -1.72 13.53 10.52
N ASN A 145 -2.59 12.54 10.57
CA ASN A 145 -4.04 12.75 10.48
C ASN A 145 -4.55 13.68 11.57
N LEU A 146 -4.14 13.47 12.83
CA LEU A 146 -4.55 14.34 13.95
C LEU A 146 -4.07 15.77 13.74
N GLY A 147 -2.81 15.96 13.36
CA GLY A 147 -2.22 17.29 13.13
C GLY A 147 -2.89 18.02 11.97
N LEU A 148 -3.09 17.33 10.83
CA LEU A 148 -3.75 17.93 9.67
C LEU A 148 -5.22 18.24 9.93
N ASN A 149 -5.98 17.37 10.59
CA ASN A 149 -7.36 17.67 10.95
C ASN A 149 -7.46 18.88 11.90
N LYS A 150 -6.51 19.02 12.84
CA LYS A 150 -6.46 20.20 13.69
C LYS A 150 -6.11 21.47 12.90
N TYR A 151 -5.18 21.40 11.95
CA TYR A 151 -4.86 22.48 11.03
C TYR A 151 -6.06 22.89 10.17
N ILE A 152 -6.79 21.92 9.61
CA ILE A 152 -8.00 22.12 8.82
C ILE A 152 -9.08 22.84 9.66
N GLU A 153 -9.30 22.40 10.88
CA GLU A 153 -10.27 22.99 11.81
C GLU A 153 -9.93 24.45 12.13
N ILE A 154 -8.66 24.75 12.45
CA ILE A 154 -8.21 26.12 12.80
C ILE A 154 -8.34 27.08 11.62
N ASN A 155 -8.08 26.61 10.38
CA ASN A 155 -8.11 27.45 9.19
C ASN A 155 -9.45 27.36 8.43
N ASP A 156 -10.46 26.69 8.97
CA ASP A 156 -11.80 26.47 8.37
C ASP A 156 -11.72 26.02 6.91
N LEU A 157 -10.84 25.03 6.62
CA LEU A 157 -10.66 24.52 5.27
C LEU A 157 -11.83 23.62 4.90
N ARG A 158 -12.56 23.99 3.83
CA ARG A 158 -13.77 23.34 3.40
C ARG A 158 -13.61 22.72 2.01
N ASP A 159 -14.32 21.63 1.76
CA ASP A 159 -14.42 21.01 0.46
C ASP A 159 -15.35 21.82 -0.48
N TRP A 160 -15.53 21.31 -1.70
CA TRP A 160 -16.38 21.95 -2.71
C TRP A 160 -17.88 21.94 -2.36
N LYS A 161 -18.32 21.17 -1.38
CA LYS A 161 -19.69 21.15 -0.84
C LYS A 161 -19.88 22.12 0.32
N GLY A 162 -18.79 22.68 0.83
CA GLY A 162 -18.80 23.54 2.02
C GLY A 162 -18.65 22.77 3.33
N ASP A 163 -18.43 21.45 3.29
CA ASP A 163 -18.14 20.66 4.48
C ASP A 163 -16.68 20.79 4.91
N LEU A 164 -16.41 20.70 6.22
CA LEU A 164 -15.06 20.71 6.73
C LEU A 164 -14.31 19.49 6.19
N ILE A 165 -13.14 19.72 5.59
CA ILE A 165 -12.28 18.65 5.09
C ILE A 165 -11.86 17.73 6.25
N VAL A 166 -11.88 16.42 6.03
CA VAL A 166 -11.41 15.43 7.02
C VAL A 166 -10.43 14.48 6.37
N VAL A 167 -9.15 14.57 6.73
CA VAL A 167 -8.14 13.63 6.28
C VAL A 167 -8.14 12.36 7.14
N ASN A 168 -8.02 11.21 6.49
CA ASN A 168 -8.12 9.90 7.12
C ASN A 168 -7.19 8.87 6.44
N TYR A 169 -5.91 9.23 6.32
CA TYR A 169 -4.92 8.34 5.70
C TYR A 169 -4.80 7.03 6.48
N MET A 170 -4.67 5.91 5.73
CA MET A 170 -4.66 4.55 6.28
C MET A 170 -5.86 4.25 7.19
N PHE A 171 -6.92 5.05 7.10
CA PHE A 171 -8.17 4.88 7.84
C PHE A 171 -8.01 4.81 9.37
N THR A 172 -7.04 5.54 9.93
CA THR A 172 -6.73 5.46 11.37
C THR A 172 -7.66 6.27 12.26
N ILE A 173 -8.47 7.17 11.68
CA ILE A 173 -9.43 8.02 12.41
C ILE A 173 -10.82 7.37 12.43
N LYS A 174 -11.31 6.96 11.26
CA LYS A 174 -12.63 6.32 11.09
C LYS A 174 -12.56 5.23 10.03
N PRO A 175 -13.39 4.19 10.13
CA PRO A 175 -13.47 3.16 9.09
C PRO A 175 -14.05 3.72 7.79
N ASP A 176 -13.57 3.22 6.65
CA ASP A 176 -14.02 3.62 5.32
C ASP A 176 -14.48 2.41 4.46
N ASN A 177 -14.46 1.23 5.04
CA ASN A 177 -14.91 0.02 4.36
C ASN A 177 -15.53 -0.98 5.36
N PRO A 178 -16.31 -1.95 4.89
CA PRO A 178 -17.02 -2.90 5.75
C PRO A 178 -16.12 -3.72 6.69
N ALA A 179 -14.90 -4.08 6.23
CA ALA A 179 -13.98 -4.86 7.05
C ALA A 179 -13.45 -4.03 8.25
N LEU A 180 -13.06 -2.78 8.01
CA LEU A 180 -12.66 -1.87 9.08
C LEU A 180 -13.83 -1.49 9.98
N GLN A 181 -15.04 -1.36 9.41
CA GLN A 181 -16.25 -1.11 10.19
C GLN A 181 -16.54 -2.25 11.16
N PHE A 182 -16.34 -3.52 10.75
CA PHE A 182 -16.46 -4.66 11.64
C PHE A 182 -15.52 -4.54 12.85
N PHE A 183 -14.23 -4.22 12.64
CA PHE A 183 -13.29 -4.02 13.74
C PHE A 183 -13.63 -2.80 14.60
N TYR A 184 -14.12 -1.72 14.00
CA TYR A 184 -14.55 -0.54 14.73
C TYR A 184 -15.76 -0.82 15.62
N ASN A 185 -16.67 -1.67 15.20
CA ASN A 185 -17.82 -2.09 16.04
C ASN A 185 -17.38 -2.90 17.27
N LEU A 186 -16.22 -3.60 17.19
CA LEU A 186 -15.65 -4.32 18.32
C LEU A 186 -14.80 -3.40 19.22
N ILE A 187 -14.07 -2.46 18.62
CA ILE A 187 -13.14 -1.54 19.31
C ILE A 187 -13.42 -0.13 18.78
N PRO A 188 -14.42 0.61 19.30
CA PRO A 188 -14.81 1.93 18.78
C PRO A 188 -13.84 3.04 19.19
N ILE A 189 -12.56 2.80 19.07
CA ILE A 189 -11.49 3.75 19.42
C ILE A 189 -10.63 3.99 18.20
N PRO A 190 -10.50 5.26 17.72
CA PRO A 190 -9.58 5.60 16.64
C PRO A 190 -8.20 4.99 16.83
N PHE A 191 -7.54 4.62 15.74
CA PHE A 191 -6.29 3.88 15.72
C PHE A 191 -6.38 2.43 16.26
N LEU A 192 -6.94 2.18 17.44
CA LEU A 192 -6.93 0.85 18.06
C LEU A 192 -7.72 -0.18 17.26
N TYR A 193 -8.81 0.21 16.60
CA TYR A 193 -9.61 -0.70 15.78
C TYR A 193 -8.87 -1.24 14.53
N VAL A 194 -7.76 -0.62 14.14
CA VAL A 194 -6.94 -1.09 13.00
C VAL A 194 -5.95 -2.18 13.44
N LEU A 195 -5.59 -2.25 14.72
CA LEU A 195 -4.60 -3.21 15.24
C LEU A 195 -4.95 -4.69 15.02
N PRO A 196 -6.23 -5.13 15.05
CA PRO A 196 -6.60 -6.52 14.73
C PRO A 196 -6.22 -6.99 13.32
N ILE A 197 -5.84 -6.08 12.41
CA ILE A 197 -5.31 -6.44 11.09
C ILE A 197 -3.91 -7.10 11.20
N PHE A 198 -3.12 -6.78 12.23
CA PHE A 198 -1.75 -7.30 12.36
C PHE A 198 -1.66 -8.82 12.51
N PRO A 199 -2.51 -9.51 13.29
CA PRO A 199 -2.59 -10.97 13.24
C PRO A 199 -2.87 -11.52 11.83
N ILE A 200 -3.76 -10.89 11.08
CA ILE A 200 -4.09 -11.28 9.69
C ILE A 200 -2.85 -11.10 8.80
N PHE A 201 -2.17 -9.97 8.90
CA PHE A 201 -0.92 -9.71 8.21
C PHE A 201 0.17 -10.73 8.56
N THR A 202 0.25 -11.13 9.82
CA THR A 202 1.19 -12.16 10.27
C THR A 202 0.91 -13.49 9.62
N ILE A 203 -0.36 -13.94 9.61
CA ILE A 203 -0.78 -15.19 8.96
C ILE A 203 -0.47 -15.12 7.45
N TYR A 204 -0.80 -14.03 6.79
CA TYR A 204 -0.50 -13.84 5.37
C TYR A 204 0.99 -13.99 5.06
N LEU A 205 1.86 -13.31 5.81
CA LEU A 205 3.31 -13.43 5.64
C LEU A 205 3.78 -14.87 5.91
N LEU A 206 3.33 -15.51 6.97
CA LEU A 206 3.69 -16.88 7.29
C LEU A 206 3.31 -17.84 6.15
N LEU A 207 2.14 -17.69 5.54
CA LEU A 207 1.72 -18.50 4.40
C LEU A 207 2.66 -18.34 3.20
N ILE A 208 3.03 -17.10 2.85
CA ILE A 208 3.96 -16.83 1.74
C ILE A 208 5.36 -17.40 2.02
N TYR A 209 5.82 -17.30 3.28
CA TYR A 209 7.17 -17.72 3.65
C TYR A 209 7.28 -19.21 3.99
N THR A 210 6.17 -19.92 4.10
CA THR A 210 6.14 -21.36 4.44
C THR A 210 7.10 -22.20 3.58
N PRO A 211 7.17 -22.08 2.24
CA PRO A 211 8.10 -22.88 1.44
C PRO A 211 9.57 -22.63 1.82
N THR A 212 9.92 -21.38 2.13
CA THR A 212 11.29 -21.00 2.52
C THR A 212 11.63 -21.51 3.92
N ILE A 213 10.67 -21.44 4.86
CA ILE A 213 10.83 -21.95 6.23
C ILE A 213 11.05 -23.46 6.22
N ILE A 214 10.26 -24.20 5.44
CA ILE A 214 10.38 -25.66 5.32
C ILE A 214 11.74 -26.06 4.72
N LYS A 215 12.18 -25.34 3.65
CA LYS A 215 13.47 -25.59 3.04
C LYS A 215 14.62 -25.41 4.03
N ASN A 216 14.65 -24.29 4.73
CA ASN A 216 15.72 -23.99 5.71
C ASN A 216 15.77 -24.99 6.86
N LYS A 217 14.65 -25.66 7.23
CA LYS A 217 14.63 -26.72 8.25
C LYS A 217 15.21 -28.05 7.76
N LYS A 218 15.22 -28.28 6.44
CA LYS A 218 15.79 -29.52 5.87
C LYS A 218 17.30 -29.42 5.67
N ASP A 219 17.83 -28.21 5.68
CA ASP A 219 19.27 -27.94 5.48
C ASP A 219 20.04 -27.85 6.84
N ILE A 220 19.34 -28.08 7.98
CA ILE A 220 19.88 -28.22 9.35
C ILE A 220 19.84 -29.67 9.78
#